data_78f6e82c4b173c5ccffe6b7d384ea3f4
#
_entry.id   78f6e82c4b173c5ccffe6b7d384ea3f4
#
_cell.length_a   1.000
_cell.length_b   1.000
_cell.length_c   1.000
_cell.angle_alpha   90.00
_cell.angle_beta   90.00
_cell.angle_gamma   90.00
#
_symmetry.space_group_name_H-M   'P 1'
#
loop_
_entity.id
_entity.type
_entity.pdbx_description
1 polymer ?
#
loop_
_entity_poly.entity_id
_entity_poly.type
_entity_poly.pdbx_seq_one_letter_code
_entity_poly.pdbx_strand_id
1 'polypeptide(L)'
;IMKKYDKKSADQKREEIENNVQELLKNTLKEYHSNPELFAEAFAFSCNFYQYSPLNTQLIYAQNKGATYCQSYSAWKKMGYNVLSGQHGLKVRIPIHTTWLKINNEEFVKLSEATAAQKEAYQKGFV
;
A
#
# COMPACT_ATOMS: atom_id res chain seq x y z
N ILE A 1 19.03 -24.83 -19.48
CA ILE A 1 19.15 -23.36 -19.66
C ILE A 1 18.36 -22.71 -18.53
N MET A 2 19.10 -22.21 -17.52
CA MET A 2 18.49 -21.40 -16.45
C MET A 2 17.94 -20.12 -17.08
N LYS A 3 16.63 -19.90 -17.02
CA LYS A 3 16.04 -18.60 -17.34
C LYS A 3 16.63 -17.58 -16.36
N LYS A 4 17.43 -16.63 -16.88
CA LYS A 4 17.85 -15.45 -16.11
C LYS A 4 16.58 -14.76 -15.60
N TYR A 5 16.36 -14.80 -14.31
CA TYR A 5 15.32 -14.00 -13.67
C TYR A 5 15.81 -12.55 -13.74
N ASP A 6 15.28 -11.79 -14.67
CA ASP A 6 15.48 -10.34 -14.69
C ASP A 6 14.82 -9.74 -13.43
N LYS A 7 15.68 -9.37 -12.50
CA LYS A 7 15.25 -8.74 -11.25
C LYS A 7 14.74 -7.35 -11.58
N LYS A 8 13.41 -7.21 -11.65
CA LYS A 8 12.77 -5.90 -11.83
C LYS A 8 13.30 -4.93 -10.77
N SER A 9 13.58 -3.69 -11.16
CA SER A 9 13.97 -2.63 -10.24
C SER A 9 12.85 -2.34 -9.24
N ALA A 10 13.17 -1.73 -8.09
CA ALA A 10 12.18 -1.36 -7.10
C ALA A 10 11.11 -0.42 -7.68
N ASP A 11 11.51 0.49 -8.57
CA ASP A 11 10.59 1.44 -9.22
C ASP A 11 9.66 0.74 -10.21
N GLN A 12 10.15 -0.21 -10.99
CA GLN A 12 9.31 -1.02 -11.88
C GLN A 12 8.28 -1.84 -11.11
N LYS A 13 8.65 -2.39 -9.97
CA LYS A 13 7.71 -3.12 -9.10
C LYS A 13 6.63 -2.22 -8.53
N ARG A 14 6.99 -1.01 -8.11
CA ARG A 14 6.03 -0.02 -7.60
C ARG A 14 5.04 0.40 -8.67
N GLU A 15 5.53 0.68 -9.87
CA GLU A 15 4.69 1.05 -11.02
C GLU A 15 3.72 -0.08 -11.39
N GLU A 16 4.19 -1.32 -11.43
CA GLU A 16 3.35 -2.49 -11.70
C GLU A 16 2.25 -2.66 -10.64
N ILE A 17 2.59 -2.50 -9.36
CA ILE A 17 1.60 -2.57 -8.27
C ILE A 17 0.58 -1.44 -8.39
N GLU A 18 1.02 -0.21 -8.66
CA GLU A 18 0.11 0.93 -8.83
C GLU A 18 -0.83 0.73 -10.03
N ASN A 19 -0.33 0.25 -11.16
CA ASN A 19 -1.15 -0.05 -12.33
C ASN A 19 -2.17 -1.15 -12.03
N ASN A 20 -1.80 -2.19 -11.30
CA ASN A 20 -2.71 -3.25 -10.88
C ASN A 20 -3.82 -2.73 -9.96
N VAL A 21 -3.49 -1.85 -9.03
CA VAL A 21 -4.47 -1.21 -8.13
C VAL A 21 -5.41 -0.30 -8.92
N GLN A 22 -4.90 0.50 -9.84
CA GLN A 22 -5.71 1.38 -10.70
C GLN A 22 -6.69 0.57 -11.56
N GLU A 23 -6.24 -0.51 -12.17
CA GLU A 23 -7.07 -1.41 -12.97
C GLU A 23 -8.17 -2.07 -12.14
N LEU A 24 -7.82 -2.55 -10.95
CA LEU A 24 -8.76 -3.16 -10.01
C LEU A 24 -9.88 -2.19 -9.63
N LEU A 25 -9.54 -0.96 -9.27
CA LEU A 25 -10.50 0.09 -8.94
C LEU A 25 -11.39 0.46 -10.12
N LYS A 26 -10.82 0.60 -11.31
CA LYS A 26 -11.55 0.91 -12.53
C LYS A 26 -12.57 -0.18 -12.88
N ASN A 27 -12.20 -1.44 -12.79
CA ASN A 27 -13.08 -2.57 -13.05
C ASN A 27 -14.20 -2.64 -12.01
N THR A 28 -13.91 -2.38 -10.75
CA THR A 28 -14.90 -2.33 -9.66
C THR A 28 -15.94 -1.23 -9.89
N LEU A 29 -15.52 -0.04 -10.31
CA LEU A 29 -16.42 1.05 -10.64
C LEU A 29 -17.34 0.72 -11.83
N LYS A 30 -16.82 0.04 -12.84
CA LYS A 30 -17.63 -0.43 -13.97
C LYS A 30 -18.68 -1.44 -13.53
N GLU A 31 -18.33 -2.37 -12.65
CA GLU A 31 -19.28 -3.33 -12.09
C GLU A 31 -20.41 -2.63 -11.32
N TYR A 32 -20.11 -1.62 -10.54
CA TYR A 32 -21.12 -0.84 -9.80
C TYR A 32 -22.08 -0.11 -10.71
N HIS A 33 -21.60 0.41 -11.85
CA HIS A 33 -22.45 1.04 -12.85
C HIS A 33 -23.40 0.04 -13.52
N SER A 34 -22.92 -1.17 -13.76
CA SER A 34 -23.71 -2.24 -14.40
C SER A 34 -24.74 -2.85 -13.47
N ASN A 35 -24.43 -2.93 -12.17
CA ASN A 35 -25.26 -3.58 -11.18
C ASN A 35 -25.25 -2.80 -9.84
N PRO A 36 -26.28 -1.94 -9.59
CA PRO A 36 -26.37 -1.16 -8.36
C PRO A 36 -26.46 -1.99 -7.08
N GLU A 37 -26.90 -3.25 -7.14
CA GLU A 37 -26.96 -4.15 -5.97
C GLU A 37 -25.55 -4.48 -5.45
N LEU A 38 -24.56 -4.56 -6.34
CA LEU A 38 -23.15 -4.75 -5.93
C LEU A 38 -22.63 -3.57 -5.12
N PHE A 39 -23.06 -2.36 -5.45
CA PHE A 39 -22.71 -1.18 -4.66
C PHE A 39 -23.29 -1.24 -3.25
N ALA A 40 -24.54 -1.67 -3.11
CA ALA A 40 -25.19 -1.84 -1.79
C ALA A 40 -24.47 -2.92 -0.95
N GLU A 41 -24.06 -4.02 -1.56
CA GLU A 41 -23.27 -5.06 -0.89
C GLU A 41 -21.89 -4.55 -0.46
N ALA A 42 -21.21 -3.80 -1.32
CA ALA A 42 -19.92 -3.19 -1.00
C ALA A 42 -20.03 -2.17 0.14
N PHE A 43 -21.11 -1.39 0.18
CA PHE A 43 -21.37 -0.46 1.26
C PHE A 43 -21.62 -1.19 2.58
N ALA A 44 -22.41 -2.25 2.58
CA ALA A 44 -22.64 -3.08 3.76
C ALA A 44 -21.33 -3.72 4.26
N PHE A 45 -20.49 -4.20 3.34
CA PHE A 45 -19.16 -4.70 3.66
C PHE A 45 -18.31 -3.63 4.35
N SER A 46 -18.33 -2.40 3.87
CA SER A 46 -17.52 -1.31 4.41
C SER A 46 -17.83 -0.99 5.88
N CYS A 47 -19.03 -1.29 6.36
CA CYS A 47 -19.41 -1.09 7.75
C CYS A 47 -18.59 -1.95 8.73
N ASN A 48 -18.05 -3.08 8.28
CA ASN A 48 -17.18 -3.95 9.09
C ASN A 48 -15.72 -3.45 9.12
N PHE A 49 -15.35 -2.51 8.27
CA PHE A 49 -13.98 -2.01 8.10
C PHE A 49 -13.85 -0.51 8.38
N TYR A 50 -14.53 -0.03 9.39
CA TYR A 50 -14.54 1.40 9.75
C TYR A 50 -13.17 1.96 10.14
N GLN A 51 -12.20 1.11 10.49
CA GLN A 51 -10.81 1.51 10.80
C GLN A 51 -9.96 1.74 9.55
N TYR A 52 -10.44 1.32 8.38
CA TYR A 52 -9.75 1.50 7.12
C TYR A 52 -10.31 2.71 6.36
N SER A 53 -9.48 3.34 5.53
CA SER A 53 -9.96 4.37 4.62
C SER A 53 -11.00 3.79 3.65
N PRO A 54 -11.93 4.61 3.13
CA PRO A 54 -12.88 4.15 2.12
C PRO A 54 -12.21 3.49 0.91
N LEU A 55 -11.09 4.03 0.45
CA LEU A 55 -10.31 3.46 -0.65
C LEU A 55 -9.77 2.07 -0.31
N ASN A 56 -9.15 1.89 0.85
CA ASN A 56 -8.63 0.61 1.27
C ASN A 56 -9.74 -0.42 1.50
N THR A 57 -10.87 -0.01 2.03
CA THR A 57 -12.05 -0.86 2.18
C THR A 57 -12.54 -1.38 0.83
N GLN A 58 -12.58 -0.53 -0.20
CA GLN A 58 -12.94 -0.94 -1.56
C GLN A 58 -11.89 -1.87 -2.17
N LEU A 59 -10.62 -1.64 -1.93
CA LEU A 59 -9.54 -2.53 -2.38
C LEU A 59 -9.64 -3.92 -1.74
N ILE A 60 -9.93 -3.99 -0.45
CA ILE A 60 -10.13 -5.26 0.26
C ILE A 60 -11.35 -6.00 -0.32
N TYR A 61 -12.46 -5.31 -0.48
CA TYR A 61 -13.68 -5.88 -1.04
C TYR A 61 -13.48 -6.43 -2.46
N ALA A 62 -12.79 -5.69 -3.32
CA ALA A 62 -12.52 -6.10 -4.69
C ALA A 62 -11.62 -7.33 -4.77
N GLN A 63 -10.71 -7.51 -3.82
CA GLN A 63 -9.80 -8.66 -3.75
C GLN A 63 -10.42 -9.88 -3.05
N ASN A 64 -11.22 -9.63 -2.00
CA ASN A 64 -11.87 -10.70 -1.23
C ASN A 64 -13.19 -10.21 -0.62
N LYS A 65 -14.29 -10.52 -1.28
CA LYS A 65 -15.64 -10.17 -0.82
C LYS A 65 -16.04 -10.86 0.49
N GLY A 66 -15.40 -11.97 0.83
CA GLY A 66 -15.65 -12.74 2.04
C GLY A 66 -14.80 -12.33 3.24
N ALA A 67 -13.95 -11.30 3.11
CA ALA A 67 -13.14 -10.83 4.23
C ALA A 67 -14.02 -10.24 5.35
N THR A 68 -13.76 -10.62 6.58
CA THR A 68 -14.48 -10.14 7.77
C THR A 68 -13.60 -9.32 8.69
N TYR A 69 -12.32 -9.59 8.69
CA TYR A 69 -11.34 -8.90 9.52
C TYR A 69 -9.96 -8.95 8.88
N CYS A 70 -9.28 -7.81 8.80
CA CYS A 70 -7.96 -7.70 8.23
C CYS A 70 -7.01 -7.00 9.18
N GLN A 71 -5.78 -7.51 9.26
CA GLN A 71 -4.71 -6.92 10.05
C GLN A 71 -3.37 -7.11 9.34
N SER A 72 -2.38 -6.29 9.70
CA SER A 72 -1.00 -6.52 9.27
C SER A 72 -0.44 -7.81 9.86
N TYR A 73 0.58 -8.37 9.22
CA TYR A 73 1.25 -9.58 9.71
C TYR A 73 1.74 -9.43 11.16
N SER A 74 2.35 -8.29 11.46
CA SER A 74 2.85 -8.02 12.82
C SER A 74 1.73 -7.86 13.84
N ALA A 75 0.59 -7.28 13.46
CA ALA A 75 -0.57 -7.15 14.33
C ALA A 75 -1.20 -8.51 14.63
N TRP A 76 -1.35 -9.40 13.64
CA TRP A 76 -1.79 -10.77 13.86
C TRP A 76 -0.89 -11.52 14.84
N LYS A 77 0.41 -11.37 14.68
CA LYS A 77 1.40 -12.01 15.55
C LYS A 77 1.31 -11.53 17.00
N LYS A 78 1.09 -10.22 17.20
CA LYS A 78 0.86 -9.64 18.54
C LYS A 78 -0.42 -10.13 19.19
N MET A 79 -1.44 -10.45 18.40
CA MET A 79 -2.69 -11.02 18.89
C MET A 79 -2.61 -12.53 19.18
N GLY A 80 -1.48 -13.17 18.91
CA GLY A 80 -1.28 -14.60 19.13
C GLY A 80 -1.66 -15.48 17.94
N TYR A 81 -1.92 -14.89 16.77
CA TYR A 81 -2.25 -15.63 15.55
C TYR A 81 -1.06 -15.71 14.61
N ASN A 82 -0.95 -16.81 13.90
CA ASN A 82 0.08 -17.02 12.88
C ASN A 82 -0.56 -17.07 11.50
N VAL A 83 0.01 -16.30 10.57
CA VAL A 83 -0.37 -16.39 9.16
C VAL A 83 0.21 -17.68 8.58
N LEU A 84 -0.63 -18.48 7.94
CA LEU A 84 -0.21 -19.74 7.33
C LEU A 84 0.76 -19.50 6.18
N SER A 85 1.73 -20.40 6.03
CA SER A 85 2.66 -20.37 4.92
C SER A 85 1.92 -20.48 3.58
N GLY A 86 2.38 -19.75 2.58
CA GLY A 86 1.79 -19.74 1.24
C GLY A 86 0.55 -18.85 1.07
N GLN A 87 0.11 -18.16 2.12
CA GLN A 87 -0.99 -17.21 2.01
C GLN A 87 -0.52 -15.88 1.42
N HIS A 88 -1.36 -15.30 0.57
CA HIS A 88 -1.11 -14.00 -0.04
C HIS A 88 -1.90 -12.91 0.69
N GLY A 89 -1.22 -11.82 1.04
CA GLY A 89 -1.87 -10.67 1.64
C GLY A 89 -2.71 -9.88 0.64
N LEU A 90 -3.75 -9.22 1.14
CA LEU A 90 -4.52 -8.27 0.36
C LEU A 90 -3.73 -6.96 0.22
N LYS A 91 -3.78 -6.37 -0.97
CA LYS A 91 -3.09 -5.12 -1.28
C LYS A 91 -3.90 -3.93 -0.76
N VAL A 92 -3.24 -3.06 -0.04
CA VAL A 92 -3.82 -1.79 0.45
C VAL A 92 -2.83 -0.66 0.19
N ARG A 93 -3.34 0.58 0.19
CA ARG A 93 -2.49 1.77 0.10
C ARG A 93 -2.11 2.24 1.50
N ILE A 94 -0.83 2.47 1.70
CA ILE A 94 -0.26 2.99 2.95
C ILE A 94 0.37 4.35 2.65
N PRO A 95 0.09 5.40 3.44
CA PRO A 95 0.79 6.66 3.31
C PRO A 95 2.28 6.45 3.59
N ILE A 96 3.12 6.87 2.65
CA ILE A 96 4.57 6.84 2.81
C ILE A 96 5.03 8.26 3.13
N HIS A 97 5.60 8.42 4.31
CA HIS A 97 6.23 9.67 4.71
C HIS A 97 7.69 9.65 4.30
N THR A 98 8.05 10.57 3.41
CA THR A 98 9.44 10.75 2.97
C THR A 98 9.98 12.02 3.60
N THR A 99 11.07 11.91 4.36
CA THR A 99 11.77 13.07 4.91
C THR A 99 12.74 13.61 3.87
N TRP A 100 12.58 14.89 3.56
CA TRP A 100 13.46 15.64 2.69
C TRP A 100 14.29 16.61 3.49
N LEU A 101 15.59 16.66 3.21
CA LEU A 101 16.50 17.64 3.78
C LEU A 101 16.57 18.85 2.85
N LYS A 102 16.31 20.03 3.38
CA LYS A 102 16.51 21.29 2.68
C LYS A 102 17.98 21.70 2.85
N ILE A 103 18.77 21.55 1.80
CA ILE A 103 20.20 21.87 1.83
C ILE A 103 20.40 23.37 1.66
N ASN A 104 19.68 23.98 0.72
CA ASN A 104 19.65 25.43 0.48
C ASN A 104 18.25 25.84 0.02
N ASN A 105 18.05 27.09 -0.39
CA ASN A 105 16.71 27.59 -0.76
C ASN A 105 16.08 26.88 -1.96
N GLU A 106 16.85 26.19 -2.77
CA GLU A 106 16.39 25.56 -4.02
C GLU A 106 16.64 24.05 -4.08
N GLU A 107 17.44 23.51 -3.16
CA GLU A 107 17.88 22.11 -3.23
C GLU A 107 17.31 21.29 -2.07
N PHE A 108 16.64 20.19 -2.43
CA PHE A 108 16.11 19.19 -1.49
C PHE A 108 16.67 17.82 -1.81
N VAL A 109 17.10 17.10 -0.78
CA VAL A 109 17.61 15.72 -0.88
C VAL A 109 16.83 14.81 0.03
N LYS A 110 16.45 13.62 -0.46
CA LYS A 110 15.83 12.61 0.39
C LYS A 110 16.79 12.16 1.48
N LEU A 111 16.32 12.03 2.70
CA LEU A 111 17.14 11.58 3.83
C LEU A 111 17.83 10.22 3.55
N SER A 112 17.16 9.31 2.86
CA SER A 112 17.72 8.01 2.47
C SER A 112 18.90 8.09 1.48
N GLU A 113 18.92 9.14 0.66
CA GLU A 113 19.93 9.41 -0.37
C GLU A 113 20.98 10.44 0.08
N ALA A 114 20.81 11.02 1.26
CA ALA A 114 21.69 12.03 1.80
C ALA A 114 23.09 11.47 2.12
N THR A 115 24.11 12.33 1.96
CA THR A 115 25.47 12.01 2.38
C THR A 115 25.59 11.90 3.90
N ALA A 116 26.68 11.29 4.39
CA ALA A 116 26.93 11.18 5.83
C ALA A 116 26.99 12.54 6.53
N ALA A 117 27.62 13.54 5.89
CA ALA A 117 27.68 14.91 6.41
C ALA A 117 26.30 15.58 6.48
N GLN A 118 25.45 15.38 5.46
CA GLN A 118 24.08 15.89 5.44
C GLN A 118 23.20 15.24 6.52
N LYS A 119 23.32 13.94 6.74
CA LYS A 119 22.63 13.22 7.81
C LYS A 119 23.07 13.70 9.19
N GLU A 120 24.35 13.94 9.39
CA GLU A 120 24.88 14.48 10.62
C GLU A 120 24.37 15.90 10.88
N ALA A 121 24.36 16.76 9.87
CA ALA A 121 23.79 18.11 9.99
C ALA A 121 22.30 18.08 10.34
N TYR A 122 21.53 17.15 9.79
CA TYR A 122 20.13 16.95 10.14
C TYR A 122 19.96 16.54 11.61
N GLN A 123 20.78 15.59 12.10
CA GLN A 123 20.73 15.17 13.50
C GLN A 123 21.07 16.29 14.47
N LYS A 124 21.95 17.21 14.06
CA LYS A 124 22.33 18.39 14.84
C LYS A 124 21.34 19.56 14.70
N GLY A 125 20.33 19.45 13.84
CA GLY A 125 19.32 20.47 13.62
C GLY A 125 19.74 21.64 12.71
N PHE A 126 20.78 21.47 11.90
CA PHE A 126 21.27 22.52 10.97
C PHE A 126 20.55 22.53 9.61
N VAL A 127 19.84 21.45 9.26
CA VAL A 127 19.08 21.33 8.01
C VAL A 127 17.72 20.71 8.27
#